data_69d98734a6089fd2781e3db33641e796
#
_entry.id   69d98734a6089fd2781e3db33641e796
#
_cell.length_a   1.000
_cell.length_b   1.000
_cell.length_c   1.000
_cell.angle_alpha   90.00
_cell.angle_beta   90.00
_cell.angle_gamma   90.00
#
_symmetry.space_group_name_H-M   'P 1'
#
loop_
_entity.id
_entity.type
_entity.pdbx_description
1 polymer ?
#
loop_
_entity_poly.entity_id
_entity_poly.type
_entity_poly.pdbx_seq_one_letter_code
_entity_poly.pdbx_strand_id
1 'polypeptide(L)'
;MSALIMCLLEIKYKDSVIDLQEASFLSRLASGSAARSVYPLMTLWGETPSLSNSSDEYAIPIGDMIHPVFKTYHDTILIVSSKEKSVSSRAGHSLMDNHPMAEMRYSTARKNTEDLLTILKQGDLEGFIKIAEAEANQLHDLMATSTPSYTLKEPNTINIINKILEFRKETGLPVCYTLDAGPNVHLLYPDSCAEEVHKFIEEVLKDYCFENKYIDDKVLSC
;
A
#
# COMPACT_ATOMS: atom_id res chain seq x y z
N MET A 1 0.57 4.61 -15.78
CA MET A 1 -0.06 5.94 -15.98
C MET A 1 0.94 7.08 -15.75
N SER A 2 1.58 7.15 -14.57
CA SER A 2 2.55 8.23 -14.25
C SER A 2 3.68 8.35 -15.28
N ALA A 3 4.29 7.23 -15.69
CA ALA A 3 5.34 7.23 -16.70
C ALA A 3 4.87 7.85 -18.04
N LEU A 4 3.64 7.55 -18.47
CA LEU A 4 3.08 8.16 -19.69
C LEU A 4 2.93 9.68 -19.54
N ILE A 5 2.44 10.14 -18.39
CA ILE A 5 2.29 11.57 -18.12
C ILE A 5 3.66 12.25 -18.05
N MET A 6 4.66 11.64 -17.41
CA MET A 6 6.02 12.17 -17.42
C MET A 6 6.57 12.32 -18.83
N CYS A 7 6.43 11.30 -19.69
CA CYS A 7 6.84 11.39 -21.09
C CYS A 7 6.11 12.50 -21.86
N LEU A 8 4.79 12.67 -21.62
CA LEU A 8 4.01 13.74 -22.26
C LEU A 8 4.47 15.13 -21.81
N LEU A 9 4.81 15.29 -20.53
CA LEU A 9 5.36 16.54 -20.01
C LEU A 9 6.76 16.83 -20.57
N GLU A 10 7.63 15.82 -20.69
CA GLU A 10 8.93 15.96 -21.36
C GLU A 10 8.78 16.47 -22.80
N ILE A 11 7.82 15.91 -23.55
CA ILE A 11 7.53 16.36 -24.94
C ILE A 11 7.00 17.81 -24.94
N LYS A 12 6.11 18.14 -24.00
CA LYS A 12 5.47 19.47 -23.92
C LYS A 12 6.46 20.57 -23.55
N TYR A 13 7.29 20.32 -22.55
CA TYR A 13 8.15 21.35 -21.97
C TYR A 13 9.57 21.38 -22.55
N LYS A 14 9.95 20.43 -23.39
CA LYS A 14 11.29 20.33 -24.02
C LYS A 14 12.38 20.92 -23.10
N ASP A 15 13.43 20.72 -22.92
CA ASP A 15 14.55 21.28 -22.15
C ASP A 15 14.23 22.01 -20.80
N SER A 16 12.97 21.99 -20.34
CA SER A 16 12.56 22.55 -19.04
C SER A 16 12.48 21.46 -17.98
N VAL A 17 12.73 21.83 -16.73
CA VAL A 17 12.53 20.92 -15.59
C VAL A 17 11.04 20.64 -15.44
N ILE A 18 10.67 19.36 -15.39
CA ILE A 18 9.28 18.94 -15.17
C ILE A 18 8.89 19.29 -13.73
N ASP A 19 7.77 19.98 -13.59
CA ASP A 19 7.14 20.17 -12.28
C ASP A 19 6.49 18.85 -11.82
N LEU A 20 7.10 18.20 -10.85
CA LEU A 20 6.63 16.94 -10.30
C LEU A 20 5.26 17.05 -9.61
N GLN A 21 4.91 18.23 -9.09
CA GLN A 21 3.59 18.47 -8.50
C GLN A 21 2.51 18.52 -9.60
N GLU A 22 2.77 19.19 -10.74
CA GLU A 22 1.90 19.15 -11.90
C GLU A 22 1.76 17.72 -12.43
N ALA A 23 2.86 16.99 -12.54
CA ALA A 23 2.85 15.59 -12.97
C ALA A 23 2.02 14.70 -12.03
N SER A 24 2.13 14.90 -10.72
CA SER A 24 1.35 14.20 -9.71
C SER A 24 -0.14 14.50 -9.83
N PHE A 25 -0.50 15.77 -9.96
CA PHE A 25 -1.88 16.19 -10.16
C PHE A 25 -2.49 15.55 -11.42
N LEU A 26 -1.81 15.62 -12.56
CA LEU A 26 -2.28 15.02 -13.82
C LEU A 26 -2.39 13.50 -13.74
N SER A 27 -1.43 12.85 -13.07
CA SER A 27 -1.44 11.41 -12.85
C SER A 27 -2.65 10.97 -12.03
N ARG A 28 -3.02 11.76 -11.01
CA ARG A 28 -4.21 11.51 -10.18
C ARG A 28 -5.51 11.54 -10.99
N LEU A 29 -5.65 12.47 -11.95
CA LEU A 29 -6.85 12.54 -12.78
C LEU A 29 -7.09 11.27 -13.60
N ALA A 30 -6.03 10.57 -13.95
CA ALA A 30 -6.11 9.30 -14.67
C ALA A 30 -6.30 8.10 -13.73
N SER A 31 -5.60 8.08 -12.60
CA SER A 31 -5.70 7.07 -11.54
C SER A 31 -5.24 7.67 -10.22
N GLY A 32 -6.10 7.68 -9.19
CA GLY A 32 -5.79 8.29 -7.90
C GLY A 32 -4.44 7.86 -7.33
N SER A 33 -4.19 6.55 -7.25
CA SER A 33 -2.93 6.03 -6.72
C SER A 33 -1.69 6.42 -7.55
N ALA A 34 -1.84 6.71 -8.83
CA ALA A 34 -0.74 7.10 -9.71
C ALA A 34 -0.10 8.44 -9.32
N ALA A 35 -0.81 9.29 -8.57
CA ALA A 35 -0.25 10.52 -8.03
C ALA A 35 1.04 10.29 -7.24
N ARG A 36 1.12 9.18 -6.50
CA ARG A 36 2.26 8.84 -5.65
C ARG A 36 3.47 8.34 -6.43
N SER A 37 3.26 7.74 -7.60
CA SER A 37 4.33 7.09 -8.40
C SER A 37 5.19 8.08 -9.19
N VAL A 38 5.00 9.37 -9.00
CA VAL A 38 5.79 10.44 -9.64
C VAL A 38 7.07 10.74 -8.87
N TYR A 39 7.06 10.50 -7.58
CA TYR A 39 8.20 10.74 -6.70
C TYR A 39 8.89 9.44 -6.31
N PRO A 40 10.21 9.47 -6.07
CA PRO A 40 10.93 8.34 -5.51
C PRO A 40 10.61 8.17 -4.02
N LEU A 41 10.95 7.01 -3.47
CA LEU A 41 10.80 6.67 -2.06
C LEU A 41 9.33 6.76 -1.59
N MET A 42 9.11 7.31 -0.42
CA MET A 42 7.79 7.39 0.21
C MET A 42 7.11 8.72 -0.10
N THR A 43 5.83 8.63 -0.40
CA THR A 43 4.99 9.79 -0.74
C THR A 43 3.71 9.79 0.07
N LEU A 44 3.19 10.97 0.34
CA LEU A 44 1.88 11.19 0.94
C LEU A 44 0.94 11.79 -0.11
N TRP A 45 -0.25 11.21 -0.23
CA TRP A 45 -1.38 11.79 -0.96
C TRP A 45 -2.57 11.89 -0.02
N GLY A 46 -3.07 13.08 0.15
CA GLY A 46 -4.15 13.44 1.06
C GLY A 46 -3.77 14.64 1.93
N GLU A 47 -4.76 15.50 2.20
CA GLU A 47 -4.57 16.62 3.10
C GLU A 47 -4.47 16.16 4.55
N THR A 48 -3.49 16.70 5.29
CA THR A 48 -3.23 16.37 6.69
C THR A 48 -2.77 17.61 7.47
N PRO A 49 -3.28 17.85 8.69
CA PRO A 49 -2.89 19.01 9.50
C PRO A 49 -1.40 19.08 9.81
N SER A 50 -0.72 17.94 9.91
CA SER A 50 0.70 17.87 10.25
C SER A 50 1.63 18.39 9.15
N LEU A 51 1.15 18.49 7.90
CA LEU A 51 1.95 18.91 6.75
C LEU A 51 1.18 19.94 5.91
N SER A 52 1.53 21.21 6.07
CA SER A 52 0.81 22.33 5.44
C SER A 52 0.86 22.35 3.91
N ASN A 53 1.76 21.58 3.28
CA ASN A 53 1.88 21.43 1.84
C ASN A 53 1.21 20.13 1.32
N SER A 54 0.57 19.37 2.18
CA SER A 54 -0.20 18.19 1.78
C SER A 54 -1.50 18.60 1.08
N SER A 55 -2.02 17.74 0.20
CA SER A 55 -3.19 18.04 -0.62
C SER A 55 -3.92 16.77 -1.04
N ASP A 56 -5.24 16.88 -1.20
CA ASP A 56 -6.05 15.84 -1.85
C ASP A 56 -5.89 15.85 -3.38
N GLU A 57 -5.27 16.88 -3.96
CA GLU A 57 -5.14 17.04 -5.40
C GLU A 57 -3.84 16.48 -5.99
N TYR A 58 -2.79 16.40 -5.21
CA TYR A 58 -1.47 15.88 -5.62
C TYR A 58 -0.77 15.22 -4.44
N ALA A 59 0.19 14.35 -4.72
CA ALA A 59 1.06 13.76 -3.71
C ALA A 59 2.29 14.65 -3.45
N ILE A 60 2.88 14.50 -2.28
CA ILE A 60 4.14 15.15 -1.89
C ILE A 60 5.16 14.10 -1.46
N PRO A 61 6.47 14.32 -1.72
CA PRO A 61 7.51 13.43 -1.20
C PRO A 61 7.67 13.63 0.31
N ILE A 62 7.76 12.53 1.05
CA ILE A 62 8.04 12.51 2.49
C ILE A 62 9.27 11.66 2.85
N GLY A 63 10.00 11.17 1.84
CA GLY A 63 11.15 10.28 2.02
C GLY A 63 12.26 10.83 2.92
N ASP A 64 12.46 12.16 2.95
CA ASP A 64 13.46 12.79 3.82
C ASP A 64 13.05 12.84 5.29
N MET A 65 11.75 12.71 5.57
CA MET A 65 11.19 12.83 6.91
C MET A 65 11.11 11.50 7.65
N ILE A 66 11.27 10.38 6.96
CA ILE A 66 11.08 9.05 7.53
C ILE A 66 12.40 8.49 8.09
N HIS A 67 12.24 7.65 9.11
CA HIS A 67 13.36 6.92 9.72
C HIS A 67 14.02 5.97 8.70
N PRO A 68 15.36 5.82 8.75
CA PRO A 68 16.11 4.99 7.79
C PRO A 68 15.58 3.55 7.64
N VAL A 69 15.03 2.96 8.70
CA VAL A 69 14.48 1.59 8.66
C VAL A 69 13.40 1.43 7.59
N PHE A 70 12.58 2.44 7.33
CA PHE A 70 11.55 2.41 6.30
C PHE A 70 12.07 2.67 4.88
N LYS A 71 13.32 3.09 4.74
CA LYS A 71 14.01 3.24 3.43
C LYS A 71 14.57 1.93 2.91
N THR A 72 14.49 0.87 3.69
CA THR A 72 14.99 -0.48 3.36
C THR A 72 13.88 -1.54 3.35
N TYR A 73 12.62 -1.10 3.28
CA TYR A 73 11.48 -2.01 3.30
C TYR A 73 11.38 -2.80 1.99
N HIS A 74 11.05 -4.07 2.16
CA HIS A 74 10.64 -4.96 1.08
C HIS A 74 9.11 -5.03 1.02
N ASP A 75 8.59 -5.23 -0.19
CA ASP A 75 7.20 -5.56 -0.47
C ASP A 75 7.18 -6.81 -1.36
N THR A 76 7.01 -7.97 -0.74
CA THR A 76 6.88 -9.21 -1.50
C THR A 76 5.40 -9.50 -1.76
N ILE A 77 4.99 -9.44 -3.03
CA ILE A 77 3.62 -9.65 -3.46
C ILE A 77 3.38 -11.13 -3.71
N LEU A 78 2.67 -11.79 -2.81
CA LEU A 78 2.29 -13.19 -2.89
C LEU A 78 1.05 -13.34 -3.78
N ILE A 79 1.22 -13.92 -4.97
CA ILE A 79 0.17 -14.01 -6.00
C ILE A 79 -0.78 -15.16 -5.65
N VAL A 80 -1.90 -14.86 -5.05
CA VAL A 80 -2.93 -15.86 -4.71
C VAL A 80 -3.76 -16.24 -5.93
N SER A 81 -4.07 -15.26 -6.79
CA SER A 81 -4.87 -15.47 -7.98
C SER A 81 -4.41 -14.59 -9.13
N SER A 82 -4.41 -15.17 -10.34
CA SER A 82 -4.15 -14.44 -11.60
C SER A 82 -5.45 -14.06 -12.32
N LYS A 83 -6.62 -14.37 -11.75
CA LYS A 83 -7.91 -14.05 -12.36
C LYS A 83 -8.17 -12.55 -12.34
N GLU A 84 -8.88 -12.08 -13.35
CA GLU A 84 -9.38 -10.69 -13.32
C GLU A 84 -10.33 -10.50 -12.13
N LYS A 85 -10.22 -9.31 -11.50
CA LYS A 85 -11.04 -8.93 -10.35
C LYS A 85 -12.53 -8.93 -10.76
N SER A 86 -13.37 -9.56 -9.97
CA SER A 86 -14.82 -9.58 -10.18
C SER A 86 -15.47 -8.19 -10.05
N VAL A 87 -14.84 -7.30 -9.28
CA VAL A 87 -15.29 -5.93 -9.04
C VAL A 87 -14.10 -4.99 -9.30
N SER A 88 -14.29 -4.01 -10.18
CA SER A 88 -13.26 -3.00 -10.41
C SER A 88 -13.11 -2.09 -9.18
N SER A 89 -11.92 -1.52 -8.98
CA SER A 89 -11.68 -0.56 -7.89
C SER A 89 -12.66 0.62 -7.94
N ARG A 90 -13.01 1.09 -9.14
CA ARG A 90 -14.01 2.16 -9.33
C ARG A 90 -15.41 1.74 -8.85
N ALA A 91 -15.86 0.52 -9.19
CA ALA A 91 -17.12 -0.01 -8.70
C ALA A 91 -17.10 -0.19 -7.17
N GLY A 92 -16.00 -0.67 -6.61
CA GLY A 92 -15.80 -0.74 -5.16
C GLY A 92 -15.90 0.62 -4.47
N HIS A 93 -15.30 1.66 -5.03
CA HIS A 93 -15.43 3.03 -4.49
C HIS A 93 -16.86 3.54 -4.53
N SER A 94 -17.61 3.31 -5.61
CA SER A 94 -19.01 3.77 -5.68
C SER A 94 -19.94 3.09 -4.66
N LEU A 95 -19.59 1.92 -4.16
CA LEU A 95 -20.35 1.27 -3.09
C LEU A 95 -20.17 1.93 -1.72
N MET A 96 -19.18 2.81 -1.59
CA MET A 96 -18.94 3.56 -0.34
C MET A 96 -19.85 4.78 -0.21
N ASP A 97 -20.41 5.32 -1.30
CA ASP A 97 -21.17 6.57 -1.31
C ASP A 97 -22.37 6.57 -0.34
N ASN A 98 -22.96 5.40 -0.07
CA ASN A 98 -24.08 5.24 0.87
C ASN A 98 -23.81 4.17 1.94
N HIS A 99 -22.54 3.79 2.16
CA HIS A 99 -22.22 2.78 3.15
C HIS A 99 -22.35 3.34 4.56
N PRO A 100 -23.08 2.68 5.51
CA PRO A 100 -23.31 3.22 6.86
C PRO A 100 -22.03 3.53 7.65
N MET A 101 -20.93 2.84 7.32
CA MET A 101 -19.64 2.99 8.00
C MET A 101 -18.66 3.90 7.24
N ALA A 102 -19.04 4.49 6.10
CA ALA A 102 -18.12 5.24 5.24
C ALA A 102 -17.49 6.43 5.98
N GLU A 103 -18.28 7.25 6.66
CA GLU A 103 -17.78 8.43 7.37
C GLU A 103 -16.82 8.04 8.51
N MET A 104 -17.17 7.02 9.28
CA MET A 104 -16.30 6.49 10.33
C MET A 104 -14.98 5.95 9.72
N ARG A 105 -15.05 5.26 8.59
CA ARG A 105 -13.87 4.77 7.89
C ARG A 105 -12.96 5.90 7.43
N TYR A 106 -13.54 6.96 6.83
CA TYR A 106 -12.77 8.11 6.37
C TYR A 106 -12.10 8.87 7.52
N SER A 107 -12.81 9.06 8.63
CA SER A 107 -12.24 9.71 9.82
C SER A 107 -11.11 8.88 10.43
N THR A 108 -11.29 7.55 10.48
CA THR A 108 -10.25 6.61 10.94
C THR A 108 -9.02 6.64 10.03
N ALA A 109 -9.22 6.63 8.70
CA ALA A 109 -8.11 6.70 7.75
C ALA A 109 -7.29 7.98 7.89
N ARG A 110 -7.95 9.12 8.06
CA ARG A 110 -7.27 10.40 8.29
C ARG A 110 -6.46 10.39 9.59
N LYS A 111 -7.05 9.87 10.67
CA LYS A 111 -6.34 9.71 11.93
C LYS A 111 -5.14 8.76 11.80
N ASN A 112 -5.32 7.61 11.15
CA ASN A 112 -4.24 6.65 10.93
C ASN A 112 -3.12 7.25 10.06
N THR A 113 -3.44 8.14 9.12
CA THR A 113 -2.44 8.87 8.33
C THR A 113 -1.60 9.80 9.22
N GLU A 114 -2.22 10.55 10.12
CA GLU A 114 -1.51 11.40 11.10
C GLU A 114 -0.61 10.58 12.03
N ASP A 115 -1.16 9.51 12.59
CA ASP A 115 -0.41 8.60 13.48
C ASP A 115 0.76 7.97 12.71
N LEU A 116 0.53 7.56 11.45
CA LEU A 116 1.56 6.96 10.59
C LEU A 116 2.72 7.90 10.28
N LEU A 117 2.47 9.18 10.05
CA LEU A 117 3.55 10.18 9.86
C LEU A 117 4.48 10.24 11.07
N THR A 118 3.93 10.17 12.28
CA THR A 118 4.71 10.13 13.51
C THR A 118 5.50 8.82 13.65
N ILE A 119 4.85 7.69 13.41
CA ILE A 119 5.41 6.34 13.43
C ILE A 119 6.58 6.22 12.44
N LEU A 120 6.39 6.67 11.21
CA LEU A 120 7.42 6.63 10.17
C LEU A 120 8.64 7.49 10.54
N LYS A 121 8.42 8.65 11.14
CA LYS A 121 9.50 9.53 11.60
C LYS A 121 10.29 8.92 12.75
N GLN A 122 9.63 8.21 13.66
CA GLN A 122 10.24 7.62 14.86
C GLN A 122 10.89 6.27 14.61
N GLY A 123 10.56 5.57 13.50
CA GLY A 123 11.03 4.20 13.27
C GLY A 123 10.24 3.16 14.07
N ASP A 124 9.00 3.47 14.47
CA ASP A 124 8.16 2.59 15.26
C ASP A 124 7.57 1.48 14.37
N LEU A 125 8.23 0.33 14.35
CA LEU A 125 7.82 -0.83 13.55
C LEU A 125 6.53 -1.46 14.07
N GLU A 126 6.29 -1.48 15.39
CA GLU A 126 5.05 -2.05 15.95
C GLU A 126 3.83 -1.20 15.59
N GLY A 127 3.95 0.12 15.70
CA GLY A 127 2.92 1.05 15.28
C GLY A 127 2.61 0.93 13.79
N PHE A 128 3.65 0.80 12.95
CA PHE A 128 3.50 0.59 11.51
C PHE A 128 2.73 -0.70 11.20
N ILE A 129 3.12 -1.83 11.76
CA ILE A 129 2.47 -3.13 11.62
C ILE A 129 0.98 -3.02 11.97
N LYS A 130 0.70 -2.43 13.12
CA LYS A 130 -0.68 -2.29 13.61
C LYS A 130 -1.56 -1.49 12.65
N ILE A 131 -1.07 -0.37 12.13
CA ILE A 131 -1.84 0.46 11.21
C ILE A 131 -1.98 -0.21 9.85
N ALA A 132 -0.90 -0.77 9.28
CA ALA A 132 -0.93 -1.40 7.98
C ALA A 132 -1.96 -2.55 7.92
N GLU A 133 -1.95 -3.43 8.92
CA GLU A 133 -2.88 -4.57 9.00
C GLU A 133 -4.31 -4.13 9.30
N ALA A 134 -4.50 -3.12 10.17
CA ALA A 134 -5.83 -2.57 10.45
C ALA A 134 -6.47 -1.94 9.21
N GLU A 135 -5.71 -1.14 8.44
CA GLU A 135 -6.17 -0.51 7.21
C GLU A 135 -6.58 -1.57 6.17
N ALA A 136 -5.75 -2.60 5.96
CA ALA A 136 -6.04 -3.70 5.05
C ALA A 136 -7.34 -4.43 5.43
N ASN A 137 -7.51 -4.78 6.70
CA ASN A 137 -8.68 -5.48 7.18
C ASN A 137 -9.94 -4.63 7.08
N GLN A 138 -9.91 -3.37 7.53
CA GLN A 138 -11.06 -2.46 7.48
C GLN A 138 -11.57 -2.25 6.05
N LEU A 139 -10.70 -2.15 5.06
CA LEU A 139 -11.10 -2.05 3.66
C LEU A 139 -11.92 -3.27 3.22
N HIS A 140 -11.43 -4.46 3.53
CA HIS A 140 -12.11 -5.71 3.17
C HIS A 140 -13.40 -5.94 3.96
N ASP A 141 -13.47 -5.49 5.22
CA ASP A 141 -14.69 -5.54 6.03
C ASP A 141 -15.78 -4.63 5.46
N LEU A 142 -15.42 -3.44 4.95
CA LEU A 142 -16.36 -2.57 4.24
C LEU A 142 -16.91 -3.23 2.97
N MET A 143 -16.07 -3.89 2.19
CA MET A 143 -16.50 -4.64 1.01
C MET A 143 -17.49 -5.76 1.39
N ALA A 144 -17.20 -6.50 2.46
CA ALA A 144 -18.04 -7.58 2.95
C ALA A 144 -19.39 -7.09 3.51
N THR A 145 -19.47 -5.85 3.98
CA THR A 145 -20.68 -5.25 4.55
C THR A 145 -21.39 -4.28 3.60
N SER A 146 -20.91 -4.10 2.36
CA SER A 146 -21.55 -3.29 1.33
C SER A 146 -22.82 -3.94 0.75
N THR A 147 -23.57 -3.18 -0.02
CA THR A 147 -24.77 -3.68 -0.72
C THR A 147 -24.64 -3.38 -2.22
N PRO A 148 -24.46 -4.40 -3.08
CA PRO A 148 -24.29 -5.82 -2.77
C PRO A 148 -22.98 -6.10 -2.01
N SER A 149 -23.02 -7.09 -1.13
CA SER A 149 -21.83 -7.59 -0.42
C SER A 149 -20.90 -8.36 -1.38
N TYR A 150 -19.58 -8.18 -1.21
CA TYR A 150 -18.60 -8.97 -1.94
C TYR A 150 -17.32 -9.14 -1.10
N THR A 151 -16.57 -10.20 -1.39
CA THR A 151 -15.25 -10.44 -0.78
C THR A 151 -14.20 -10.65 -1.85
N LEU A 152 -13.03 -10.10 -1.63
CA LEU A 152 -11.87 -10.32 -2.51
C LEU A 152 -10.82 -11.23 -1.87
N LYS A 153 -10.95 -11.54 -0.57
CA LYS A 153 -10.09 -12.53 0.10
C LYS A 153 -10.49 -13.93 -0.37
N GLU A 154 -9.53 -14.66 -0.90
CA GLU A 154 -9.66 -16.08 -1.22
C GLU A 154 -9.17 -16.96 -0.04
N PRO A 155 -9.47 -18.27 0.01
CA PRO A 155 -9.00 -19.15 1.09
C PRO A 155 -7.48 -19.07 1.32
N ASN A 156 -6.68 -19.01 0.24
CA ASN A 156 -5.24 -18.90 0.35
C ASN A 156 -4.78 -17.52 0.84
N THR A 157 -5.53 -16.44 0.59
CA THR A 157 -5.28 -15.14 1.22
C THR A 157 -5.30 -15.28 2.75
N ILE A 158 -6.31 -15.95 3.27
CA ILE A 158 -6.49 -16.16 4.72
C ILE A 158 -5.38 -17.08 5.27
N ASN A 159 -5.05 -18.16 4.54
CA ASN A 159 -3.98 -19.07 4.94
C ASN A 159 -2.63 -18.35 5.03
N ILE A 160 -2.27 -17.54 4.02
CA ILE A 160 -1.04 -16.74 4.02
C ILE A 160 -1.01 -15.77 5.20
N ILE A 161 -2.09 -15.04 5.45
CA ILE A 161 -2.18 -14.11 6.58
C ILE A 161 -1.93 -14.85 7.89
N ASN A 162 -2.59 -15.98 8.11
CA ASN A 162 -2.40 -16.77 9.32
C ASN A 162 -0.95 -17.24 9.48
N LYS A 163 -0.30 -17.67 8.40
CA LYS A 163 1.12 -18.07 8.42
C LYS A 163 2.06 -16.90 8.75
N ILE A 164 1.78 -15.71 8.24
CA ILE A 164 2.55 -14.49 8.58
C ILE A 164 2.42 -14.16 10.05
N LEU A 165 1.20 -14.25 10.61
CA LEU A 165 0.95 -13.98 12.03
C LEU A 165 1.63 -15.03 12.95
N GLU A 166 1.58 -16.32 12.57
CA GLU A 166 2.29 -17.40 13.26
C GLU A 166 3.81 -17.16 13.23
N PHE A 167 4.39 -16.91 12.05
CA PHE A 167 5.81 -16.65 11.88
C PHE A 167 6.29 -15.46 12.72
N ARG A 168 5.57 -14.33 12.69
CA ARG A 168 5.87 -13.17 13.54
C ARG A 168 5.83 -13.50 15.02
N LYS A 169 4.83 -14.28 15.46
CA LYS A 169 4.70 -14.67 16.85
C LYS A 169 5.85 -15.58 17.33
N GLU A 170 6.32 -16.48 16.47
CA GLU A 170 7.37 -17.43 16.78
C GLU A 170 8.76 -16.80 16.77
N THR A 171 9.01 -15.91 15.82
CA THR A 171 10.34 -15.33 15.59
C THR A 171 10.55 -13.96 16.24
N GLY A 172 9.47 -13.22 16.51
CA GLY A 172 9.54 -11.83 16.93
C GLY A 172 9.98 -10.86 15.85
N LEU A 173 10.13 -11.32 14.58
CA LEU A 173 10.56 -10.46 13.47
C LEU A 173 9.44 -9.49 13.07
N PRO A 174 9.79 -8.23 12.69
CA PRO A 174 8.83 -7.17 12.40
C PRO A 174 8.27 -7.30 10.97
N VAL A 175 7.58 -8.39 10.70
CA VAL A 175 6.90 -8.65 9.44
C VAL A 175 5.42 -8.33 9.56
N CYS A 176 4.81 -7.77 8.52
CA CYS A 176 3.37 -7.55 8.46
C CYS A 176 2.83 -7.77 7.05
N TYR A 177 1.52 -7.73 6.94
CA TYR A 177 0.87 -7.79 5.64
C TYR A 177 0.03 -6.54 5.38
N THR A 178 -0.16 -6.25 4.11
CA THR A 178 -1.23 -5.37 3.66
C THR A 178 -1.94 -6.00 2.46
N LEU A 179 -3.10 -5.48 2.13
CA LEU A 179 -3.94 -5.94 1.02
C LEU A 179 -4.38 -4.73 0.21
N ASP A 180 -4.32 -4.86 -1.09
CA ASP A 180 -5.04 -3.95 -1.99
C ASP A 180 -6.47 -4.48 -2.26
N ALA A 181 -7.17 -3.91 -3.22
CA ALA A 181 -8.48 -4.41 -3.65
C ALA A 181 -8.34 -5.70 -4.48
N GLY A 182 -7.83 -6.77 -3.87
CA GLY A 182 -7.61 -8.07 -4.50
C GLY A 182 -7.32 -9.18 -3.50
N PRO A 183 -7.10 -10.43 -3.98
CA PRO A 183 -6.79 -11.57 -3.13
C PRO A 183 -5.29 -11.68 -2.78
N ASN A 184 -4.42 -10.95 -3.49
CA ASN A 184 -2.98 -11.04 -3.31
C ASN A 184 -2.55 -10.38 -2.00
N VAL A 185 -1.54 -10.95 -1.36
CA VAL A 185 -1.03 -10.46 -0.08
C VAL A 185 0.31 -9.79 -0.30
N HIS A 186 0.46 -8.60 0.20
CA HIS A 186 1.72 -7.87 0.26
C HIS A 186 2.38 -8.14 1.61
N LEU A 187 3.51 -8.82 1.61
CA LEU A 187 4.32 -9.08 2.79
C LEU A 187 5.36 -7.98 2.93
N LEU A 188 5.25 -7.20 4.00
CA LEU A 188 6.11 -6.04 4.25
C LEU A 188 7.09 -6.32 5.37
N TYR A 189 8.37 -6.01 5.18
CA TYR A 189 9.42 -6.24 6.16
C TYR A 189 10.65 -5.36 5.89
N PRO A 190 11.44 -4.98 6.94
CA PRO A 190 12.69 -4.29 6.76
C PRO A 190 13.81 -5.25 6.27
N ASP A 191 14.81 -4.70 5.61
CA ASP A 191 15.97 -5.45 5.08
C ASP A 191 16.71 -6.27 6.15
N SER A 192 16.64 -5.83 7.41
CA SER A 192 17.31 -6.51 8.54
C SER A 192 16.82 -7.94 8.83
N CYS A 193 15.66 -8.34 8.30
CA CYS A 193 15.14 -9.70 8.42
C CYS A 193 14.86 -10.35 7.05
N ALA A 194 15.43 -9.82 5.98
CA ALA A 194 15.14 -10.27 4.62
C ALA A 194 15.53 -11.74 4.39
N GLU A 195 16.64 -12.21 4.94
CA GLU A 195 17.11 -13.60 4.76
C GLU A 195 16.12 -14.60 5.37
N GLU A 196 15.69 -14.36 6.61
CA GLU A 196 14.73 -15.22 7.32
C GLU A 196 13.35 -15.21 6.64
N VAL A 197 12.93 -14.03 6.16
CA VAL A 197 11.65 -13.89 5.47
C VAL A 197 11.69 -14.57 4.10
N HIS A 198 12.77 -14.44 3.33
CA HIS A 198 12.93 -15.17 2.06
C HIS A 198 12.89 -16.68 2.26
N LYS A 199 13.53 -17.18 3.30
CA LYS A 199 13.45 -18.60 3.65
C LYS A 199 12.01 -19.01 3.98
N PHE A 200 11.30 -18.20 4.76
CA PHE A 200 9.89 -18.44 5.10
C PHE A 200 8.99 -18.42 3.85
N ILE A 201 9.22 -17.52 2.91
CA ILE A 201 8.50 -17.48 1.62
C ILE A 201 8.74 -18.78 0.85
N GLU A 202 9.99 -19.18 0.70
CA GLU A 202 10.37 -20.36 -0.08
C GLU A 202 9.92 -21.69 0.53
N GLU A 203 9.96 -21.81 1.85
CA GLU A 203 9.64 -23.06 2.54
C GLU A 203 8.14 -23.20 2.87
N VAL A 204 7.41 -22.09 3.00
CA VAL A 204 6.03 -22.12 3.53
C VAL A 204 5.03 -21.37 2.64
N LEU A 205 5.31 -20.11 2.29
CA LEU A 205 4.27 -19.24 1.71
C LEU A 205 4.00 -19.53 0.23
N LYS A 206 5.01 -19.87 -0.54
CA LYS A 206 4.88 -20.06 -1.99
C LYS A 206 3.88 -21.16 -2.37
N ASP A 207 3.69 -22.17 -1.50
CA ASP A 207 2.75 -23.26 -1.75
C ASP A 207 1.28 -22.79 -1.74
N TYR A 208 1.00 -21.64 -1.16
CA TYR A 208 -0.30 -20.97 -1.19
C TYR A 208 -0.46 -20.01 -2.37
N CYS A 209 0.62 -19.75 -3.11
CA CYS A 209 0.61 -18.85 -4.26
C CYS A 209 0.19 -19.59 -5.54
N PHE A 210 -0.49 -18.86 -6.43
CA PHE A 210 -0.82 -19.35 -7.76
C PHE A 210 0.45 -19.71 -8.53
N GLU A 211 0.59 -20.97 -8.94
CA GLU A 211 1.78 -21.50 -9.62
C GLU A 211 3.09 -21.20 -8.87
N ASN A 212 3.07 -21.14 -7.55
CA ASN A 212 4.20 -20.79 -6.69
C ASN A 212 4.83 -19.41 -7.02
N LYS A 213 4.03 -18.47 -7.57
CA LYS A 213 4.51 -17.16 -8.03
C LYS A 213 4.40 -16.10 -6.96
N TYR A 214 5.46 -15.32 -6.82
CA TYR A 214 5.46 -14.06 -6.07
C TYR A 214 6.35 -13.04 -6.80
N ILE A 215 6.19 -11.78 -6.45
CA ILE A 215 7.02 -10.67 -6.94
C ILE A 215 7.76 -10.11 -5.74
N ASP A 216 9.08 -10.10 -5.81
CA ASP A 216 9.92 -9.49 -4.79
C ASP A 216 10.28 -8.08 -5.22
N ASP A 217 9.83 -7.10 -4.44
CA ASP A 217 10.09 -5.68 -4.67
C ASP A 217 10.61 -5.03 -3.38
N LYS A 218 11.32 -3.94 -3.51
CA LYS A 218 11.86 -3.19 -2.38
C LYS A 218 11.99 -1.72 -2.67
N VAL A 219 12.03 -0.93 -1.61
CA VAL A 219 12.36 0.49 -1.70
C VAL A 219 13.77 0.62 -2.26
N LEU A 220 13.89 1.30 -3.40
CA LEU A 220 15.18 1.55 -4.03
C LEU A 220 15.89 2.69 -3.29
N SER A 221 17.12 2.47 -2.85
CA SER A 221 18.01 3.55 -2.45
C SER A 221 18.42 4.34 -3.69
N CYS A 222 18.11 5.63 -3.71
CA CYS A 222 18.61 6.55 -4.74
C CYS A 222 20.10 6.80 -4.57
#